data_20373744827b2ddb33b5a204c9ffba2a
#
_entry.id   20373744827b2ddb33b5a204c9ffba2a
#
_cell.length_a   1.000
_cell.length_b   1.000
_cell.length_c   1.000
_cell.angle_alpha   90.00
_cell.angle_beta   90.00
_cell.angle_gamma   90.00
#
_symmetry.space_group_name_H-M   'P 1'
#
loop_
_entity.id
_entity.type
_entity.pdbx_description
1 polymer ?
#
loop_
_entity_poly.entity_id
_entity_poly.type
_entity_poly.pdbx_seq_one_letter_code
_entity_poly.pdbx_strand_id
1 'polypeptide(L)'
;MEKLVKKEAKEKRSCKDEALFWLEYGDRTEKEMVQHLKKKGYDEREIAECMAFLVDLSFIDDNRYALKFVEVSMEKGRGPIRIRHELQEKGVAGGIADEAIATIYDRTTERELALELAEKALRGMDRSEERLSDKDKAKIARKLAAAGFSAGATYDAIGRLKR
;
A
#
# COMPACT_ATOMS: atom_id res chain seq x y z
N MET A 1 40.91 -19.84 -34.29
CA MET A 1 39.83 -20.65 -33.69
C MET A 1 38.85 -19.70 -32.97
N GLU A 2 37.83 -19.31 -33.65
CA GLU A 2 36.77 -18.47 -33.10
C GLU A 2 35.85 -19.34 -32.27
N LYS A 3 35.89 -19.18 -30.97
CA LYS A 3 34.83 -19.68 -30.10
C LYS A 3 33.65 -18.74 -30.27
N LEU A 4 32.75 -19.07 -31.19
CA LEU A 4 31.39 -18.57 -31.21
C LEU A 4 30.71 -19.06 -29.93
N VAL A 5 30.73 -18.23 -28.90
CA VAL A 5 29.81 -18.35 -27.79
C VAL A 5 28.45 -17.98 -28.38
N LYS A 6 27.68 -18.97 -28.83
CA LYS A 6 26.24 -18.85 -29.03
C LYS A 6 25.66 -18.50 -27.68
N LYS A 7 25.41 -17.19 -27.46
CA LYS A 7 24.51 -16.70 -26.45
C LYS A 7 23.17 -17.25 -26.90
N GLU A 8 22.76 -18.39 -26.35
CA GLU A 8 21.42 -18.90 -26.52
C GLU A 8 20.49 -17.75 -26.16
N ALA A 9 19.81 -17.20 -27.15
CA ALA A 9 18.75 -16.24 -26.92
C ALA A 9 17.71 -16.97 -26.05
N LYS A 10 17.63 -16.58 -24.77
CA LYS A 10 16.65 -17.14 -23.86
C LYS A 10 15.30 -16.90 -24.50
N GLU A 11 14.64 -18.00 -24.90
CA GLU A 11 13.40 -17.94 -25.62
C GLU A 11 12.41 -17.06 -24.82
N LYS A 12 11.86 -16.02 -25.45
CA LYS A 12 10.97 -15.08 -24.79
C LYS A 12 9.72 -15.82 -24.35
N ARG A 13 9.37 -15.73 -23.07
CA ARG A 13 8.13 -16.32 -22.55
C ARG A 13 6.92 -15.76 -23.28
N SER A 14 5.84 -16.55 -23.36
CA SER A 14 4.54 -16.00 -23.73
C SER A 14 4.10 -14.94 -22.74
N CYS A 15 3.21 -14.04 -23.15
CA CYS A 15 2.69 -12.99 -22.27
C CYS A 15 2.08 -13.57 -20.99
N LYS A 16 1.29 -14.66 -21.12
CA LYS A 16 0.70 -15.38 -19.98
C LYS A 16 1.76 -15.99 -19.06
N ASP A 17 2.76 -16.65 -19.61
CA ASP A 17 3.82 -17.26 -18.82
C ASP A 17 4.67 -16.21 -18.08
N GLU A 18 4.95 -15.08 -18.71
CA GLU A 18 5.62 -13.97 -18.05
C GLU A 18 4.80 -13.39 -16.89
N ALA A 19 3.49 -13.21 -17.12
CA ALA A 19 2.58 -12.72 -16.09
C ALA A 19 2.48 -13.68 -14.90
N LEU A 20 2.28 -14.97 -15.16
CA LEU A 20 2.22 -16.00 -14.11
C LEU A 20 3.53 -16.11 -13.34
N PHE A 21 4.66 -16.05 -14.05
CA PHE A 21 5.98 -16.03 -13.43
C PHE A 21 6.16 -14.85 -12.47
N TRP A 22 5.73 -13.66 -12.89
CA TRP A 22 5.84 -12.47 -12.03
C TRP A 22 4.91 -12.53 -10.81
N LEU A 23 3.74 -13.16 -10.93
CA LEU A 23 2.80 -13.39 -9.83
C LEU A 23 3.33 -14.35 -8.76
N GLU A 24 4.30 -15.21 -9.08
CA GLU A 24 4.96 -16.07 -8.08
C GLU A 24 5.67 -15.27 -6.99
N TYR A 25 6.11 -14.04 -7.30
CA TYR A 25 6.80 -13.15 -6.36
C TYR A 25 5.86 -12.27 -5.53
N GLY A 26 4.56 -12.36 -5.73
CA GLY A 26 3.55 -11.65 -4.97
C GLY A 26 2.39 -11.13 -5.80
N ASP A 27 1.34 -10.74 -5.11
CA ASP A 27 0.15 -10.17 -5.73
C ASP A 27 0.46 -8.86 -6.45
N ARG A 28 -0.21 -8.62 -7.58
CA ARG A 28 -0.06 -7.44 -8.41
C ARG A 28 -1.43 -6.85 -8.73
N THR A 29 -1.48 -5.53 -8.89
CA THR A 29 -2.68 -4.87 -9.42
C THR A 29 -2.75 -5.03 -10.94
N GLU A 30 -3.93 -4.80 -11.51
CA GLU A 30 -4.11 -4.79 -12.97
C GLU A 30 -3.15 -3.78 -13.63
N LYS A 31 -3.04 -2.57 -13.07
CA LYS A 31 -2.13 -1.53 -13.60
C LYS A 31 -0.68 -1.95 -13.55
N GLU A 32 -0.22 -2.51 -12.43
CA GLU A 32 1.16 -3.00 -12.30
C GLU A 32 1.47 -4.08 -13.33
N MET A 33 0.54 -5.01 -13.54
CA MET A 33 0.73 -6.10 -14.51
C MET A 33 0.79 -5.55 -15.94
N VAL A 34 -0.11 -4.66 -16.33
CA VAL A 34 -0.09 -4.04 -17.66
C VAL A 34 1.22 -3.30 -17.90
N GLN A 35 1.68 -2.52 -16.94
CA GLN A 35 2.95 -1.79 -17.04
C GLN A 35 4.15 -2.73 -17.16
N HIS A 36 4.16 -3.82 -16.39
CA HIS A 36 5.20 -4.83 -16.45
C HIS A 36 5.28 -5.50 -17.83
N LEU A 37 4.13 -5.91 -18.37
CA LEU A 37 4.06 -6.56 -19.68
C LEU A 37 4.44 -5.62 -20.83
N LYS A 38 4.05 -4.34 -20.76
CA LYS A 38 4.52 -3.31 -21.70
C LYS A 38 6.04 -3.16 -21.67
N LYS A 39 6.61 -3.12 -20.48
CA LYS A 39 8.06 -3.01 -20.27
C LYS A 39 8.82 -4.20 -20.81
N LYS A 40 8.22 -5.39 -20.80
CA LYS A 40 8.76 -6.62 -21.39
C LYS A 40 8.62 -6.68 -22.92
N GLY A 41 7.90 -5.73 -23.52
CA GLY A 41 7.79 -5.58 -24.97
C GLY A 41 6.64 -6.36 -25.59
N TYR A 42 5.65 -6.77 -24.84
CA TYR A 42 4.41 -7.33 -25.40
C TYR A 42 3.54 -6.23 -25.97
N ASP A 43 2.82 -6.53 -27.07
CA ASP A 43 1.93 -5.58 -27.72
C ASP A 43 0.57 -5.45 -26.98
N GLU A 44 -0.21 -4.45 -27.34
CA GLU A 44 -1.49 -4.17 -26.67
C GLU A 44 -2.49 -5.32 -26.78
N ARG A 45 -2.50 -6.05 -27.90
CA ARG A 45 -3.39 -7.20 -28.10
C ARG A 45 -3.01 -8.37 -27.20
N GLU A 46 -1.72 -8.71 -27.16
CA GLU A 46 -1.20 -9.75 -26.27
C GLU A 46 -1.49 -9.44 -24.80
N ILE A 47 -1.31 -8.19 -24.39
CA ILE A 47 -1.60 -7.73 -23.03
C ILE A 47 -3.10 -7.81 -22.74
N ALA A 48 -3.96 -7.35 -23.64
CA ALA A 48 -5.40 -7.40 -23.44
C ALA A 48 -5.92 -8.83 -23.27
N GLU A 49 -5.47 -9.75 -24.10
CA GLU A 49 -5.82 -11.17 -24.00
C GLU A 49 -5.29 -11.81 -22.70
N CYS A 50 -4.06 -11.46 -22.32
CA CYS A 50 -3.45 -11.91 -21.06
C CYS A 50 -4.21 -11.39 -19.84
N MET A 51 -4.55 -10.10 -19.80
CA MET A 51 -5.28 -9.49 -18.69
C MET A 51 -6.67 -10.09 -18.54
N ALA A 52 -7.41 -10.33 -19.64
CA ALA A 52 -8.70 -11.01 -19.61
C ALA A 52 -8.58 -12.39 -18.96
N PHE A 53 -7.59 -13.17 -19.36
CA PHE A 53 -7.30 -14.49 -18.75
C PHE A 53 -7.00 -14.40 -17.25
N LEU A 54 -6.15 -13.46 -16.84
CA LEU A 54 -5.74 -13.32 -15.43
C LEU A 54 -6.88 -12.85 -14.54
N VAL A 55 -7.70 -11.95 -15.02
CA VAL A 55 -8.85 -11.42 -14.28
C VAL A 55 -9.98 -12.46 -14.20
N ASP A 56 -10.31 -13.11 -15.31
CA ASP A 56 -11.37 -14.13 -15.37
C ASP A 56 -11.09 -15.33 -14.45
N LEU A 57 -9.83 -15.72 -14.32
CA LEU A 57 -9.39 -16.81 -13.43
C LEU A 57 -8.99 -16.32 -12.03
N SER A 58 -9.21 -15.06 -11.72
CA SER A 58 -8.90 -14.46 -10.41
C SER A 58 -7.42 -14.55 -9.99
N PHE A 59 -6.50 -14.66 -10.94
CA PHE A 59 -5.07 -14.49 -10.68
C PHE A 59 -4.73 -13.05 -10.30
N ILE A 60 -5.49 -12.10 -10.86
CA ILE A 60 -5.46 -10.68 -10.50
C ILE A 60 -6.87 -10.26 -10.07
N ASP A 61 -6.95 -9.63 -8.92
CA ASP A 61 -8.18 -9.11 -8.34
C ASP A 61 -7.85 -7.89 -7.48
N ASP A 62 -8.12 -6.71 -7.99
CA ASP A 62 -7.81 -5.44 -7.31
C ASP A 62 -8.60 -5.26 -6.00
N ASN A 63 -9.81 -5.83 -5.88
CA ASN A 63 -10.56 -5.82 -4.62
C ASN A 63 -9.84 -6.63 -3.54
N ARG A 64 -9.43 -7.84 -3.86
CA ARG A 64 -8.66 -8.70 -2.95
C ARG A 64 -7.31 -8.05 -2.60
N TYR A 65 -6.64 -7.49 -3.58
CA TYR A 65 -5.38 -6.77 -3.39
C TYR A 65 -5.55 -5.61 -2.40
N ALA A 66 -6.59 -4.79 -2.57
CA ALA A 66 -6.86 -3.65 -1.73
C ALA A 66 -7.14 -4.05 -0.28
N LEU A 67 -7.97 -5.06 -0.04
CA LEU A 67 -8.26 -5.56 1.31
C LEU A 67 -6.99 -6.00 2.04
N LYS A 68 -6.19 -6.84 1.40
CA LYS A 68 -4.91 -7.31 1.97
C LYS A 68 -3.92 -6.17 2.21
N PHE A 69 -3.86 -5.22 1.28
CA PHE A 69 -2.99 -4.05 1.41
C PHE A 69 -3.39 -3.19 2.62
N VAL A 70 -4.69 -2.98 2.84
CA VAL A 70 -5.18 -2.23 4.01
C VAL A 70 -4.80 -2.94 5.31
N GLU A 71 -5.04 -4.25 5.41
CA GLU A 71 -4.70 -5.05 6.60
C GLU A 71 -3.21 -4.94 6.95
N VAL A 72 -2.34 -5.22 5.98
CA VAL A 72 -0.88 -5.17 6.18
C VAL A 72 -0.39 -3.76 6.50
N SER A 73 -0.97 -2.75 5.86
CA SER A 73 -0.60 -1.35 6.10
C SER A 73 -1.04 -0.87 7.49
N MET A 74 -2.21 -1.33 7.95
CA MET A 74 -2.72 -1.07 9.29
C MET A 74 -1.80 -1.63 10.37
N GLU A 75 -1.32 -2.87 10.20
CA GLU A 75 -0.34 -3.50 11.09
C GLU A 75 0.97 -2.71 11.16
N LYS A 76 1.34 -2.03 10.07
CA LYS A 76 2.51 -1.14 10.01
C LYS A 76 2.27 0.26 10.59
N GLY A 77 1.10 0.52 11.15
CA GLY A 77 0.75 1.80 11.76
C GLY A 77 0.43 2.91 10.76
N ARG A 78 0.05 2.57 9.52
CA ARG A 78 -0.36 3.55 8.50
C ARG A 78 -1.84 3.89 8.67
N GLY A 79 -2.16 5.18 8.55
CA GLY A 79 -3.53 5.66 8.60
C GLY A 79 -4.26 5.57 7.25
N PRO A 80 -5.60 5.70 7.27
CA PRO A 80 -6.43 5.46 6.09
C PRO A 80 -6.15 6.42 4.92
N ILE A 81 -5.79 7.67 5.18
CA ILE A 81 -5.47 8.66 4.13
C ILE A 81 -4.23 8.25 3.34
N ARG A 82 -3.19 7.82 4.05
CA ARG A 82 -1.95 7.32 3.41
C ARG A 82 -2.19 6.04 2.63
N ILE A 83 -2.95 5.12 3.20
CA ILE A 83 -3.28 3.84 2.55
C ILE A 83 -4.04 4.11 1.24
N ARG A 84 -5.02 5.00 1.26
CA ARG A 84 -5.77 5.41 0.06
C ARG A 84 -4.85 5.94 -1.03
N HIS A 85 -3.95 6.83 -0.67
CA HIS A 85 -2.98 7.41 -1.61
C HIS A 85 -2.06 6.35 -2.21
N GLU A 86 -1.50 5.47 -1.38
CA GLU A 86 -0.62 4.39 -1.82
C GLU A 86 -1.34 3.40 -2.75
N LEU A 87 -2.61 3.06 -2.47
CA LEU A 87 -3.44 2.23 -3.35
C LEU A 87 -3.70 2.90 -4.70
N GLN A 88 -3.95 4.21 -4.72
CA GLN A 88 -4.11 4.96 -5.96
C GLN A 88 -2.82 4.98 -6.80
N GLU A 89 -1.67 5.14 -6.16
CA GLU A 89 -0.36 5.05 -6.84
C GLU A 89 -0.14 3.68 -7.48
N LYS A 90 -0.61 2.61 -6.86
CA LYS A 90 -0.60 1.25 -7.40
C LYS A 90 -1.65 0.99 -8.47
N GLY A 91 -2.50 1.97 -8.74
CA GLY A 91 -3.51 1.93 -9.79
C GLY A 91 -4.83 1.30 -9.39
N VAL A 92 -5.06 1.08 -8.11
CA VAL A 92 -6.37 0.65 -7.60
C VAL A 92 -7.36 1.80 -7.73
N ALA A 93 -8.54 1.53 -8.31
CA ALA A 93 -9.59 2.53 -8.46
C ALA A 93 -10.03 3.09 -7.10
N GLY A 94 -10.33 4.39 -7.05
CA GLY A 94 -10.68 5.08 -5.81
C GLY A 94 -11.86 4.45 -5.07
N GLY A 95 -12.89 4.00 -5.77
CA GLY A 95 -14.03 3.29 -5.20
C GLY A 95 -13.66 1.97 -4.53
N ILE A 96 -12.77 1.20 -5.14
CA ILE A 96 -12.24 -0.05 -4.58
C ILE A 96 -11.39 0.23 -3.33
N ALA A 97 -10.53 1.22 -3.38
CA ALA A 97 -9.71 1.64 -2.25
C ALA A 97 -10.58 2.11 -1.07
N ASP A 98 -11.58 2.94 -1.33
CA ASP A 98 -12.48 3.46 -0.30
C ASP A 98 -13.31 2.35 0.34
N GLU A 99 -13.81 1.40 -0.42
CA GLU A 99 -14.56 0.25 0.08
C GLU A 99 -13.68 -0.68 0.94
N ALA A 100 -12.46 -0.97 0.52
CA ALA A 100 -11.52 -1.77 1.29
C ALA A 100 -11.16 -1.09 2.62
N ILE A 101 -10.91 0.21 2.60
CA ILE A 101 -10.63 0.99 3.81
C ILE A 101 -11.85 0.98 4.74
N ALA A 102 -13.06 1.23 4.22
CA ALA A 102 -14.29 1.22 5.01
C ALA A 102 -14.59 -0.15 5.62
N THR A 103 -14.21 -1.23 4.94
CA THR A 103 -14.40 -2.60 5.43
C THR A 103 -13.48 -2.93 6.61
N ILE A 104 -12.23 -2.50 6.56
CA ILE A 104 -11.19 -2.84 7.55
C ILE A 104 -11.09 -1.76 8.63
N TYR A 105 -11.13 -0.48 8.23
CA TYR A 105 -11.02 0.67 9.12
C TYR A 105 -12.38 1.21 9.50
N ASP A 106 -12.72 1.18 10.78
CA ASP A 106 -13.78 2.00 11.31
C ASP A 106 -13.23 3.22 12.07
N ARG A 107 -14.10 4.11 12.49
CA ARG A 107 -13.72 5.34 13.17
C ARG A 107 -13.05 5.08 14.54
N THR A 108 -13.50 4.05 15.24
CA THR A 108 -12.95 3.66 16.54
C THR A 108 -11.56 3.10 16.37
N THR A 109 -11.36 2.18 15.44
CA THR A 109 -10.06 1.58 15.11
C THR A 109 -9.04 2.64 14.69
N GLU A 110 -9.43 3.61 13.87
CA GLU A 110 -8.53 4.72 13.46
C GLU A 110 -8.06 5.51 14.67
N ARG A 111 -8.97 5.87 15.58
CA ARG A 111 -8.63 6.63 16.78
C ARG A 111 -7.72 5.87 17.74
N GLU A 112 -7.95 4.58 17.90
CA GLU A 112 -7.12 3.72 18.75
C GLU A 112 -5.70 3.60 18.20
N LEU A 113 -5.54 3.35 16.91
CA LEU A 113 -4.23 3.27 16.28
C LEU A 113 -3.50 4.61 16.26
N ALA A 114 -4.22 5.70 16.07
CA ALA A 114 -3.65 7.05 16.20
C ALA A 114 -3.14 7.30 17.63
N LEU A 115 -3.89 6.89 18.64
CA LEU A 115 -3.47 6.99 20.04
C LEU A 115 -2.22 6.15 20.33
N GLU A 116 -2.18 4.90 19.88
CA GLU A 116 -0.99 4.05 20.06
C GLU A 116 0.26 4.69 19.45
N LEU A 117 0.14 5.24 18.25
CA LEU A 117 1.26 5.94 17.61
C LEU A 117 1.65 7.22 18.34
N ALA A 118 0.68 7.97 18.85
CA ALA A 118 0.92 9.16 19.66
C ALA A 118 1.64 8.82 20.96
N GLU A 119 1.21 7.78 21.67
CA GLU A 119 1.86 7.29 22.90
C GLU A 119 3.28 6.81 22.63
N LYS A 120 3.49 6.09 21.54
CA LYS A 120 4.84 5.64 21.14
C LYS A 120 5.75 6.84 20.83
N ALA A 121 5.21 7.85 20.14
CA ALA A 121 5.96 9.08 19.86
C ALA A 121 6.32 9.83 21.14
N LEU A 122 5.40 9.89 22.09
CA LEU A 122 5.61 10.53 23.39
C LEU A 122 6.70 9.84 24.21
N ARG A 123 6.70 8.50 24.24
CA ARG A 123 7.75 7.72 24.93
C ARG A 123 9.14 7.93 24.35
N GLY A 124 9.24 8.24 23.08
CA GLY A 124 10.51 8.52 22.38
C GLY A 124 11.02 9.95 22.55
N MET A 125 10.27 10.82 23.23
CA MET A 125 10.67 12.22 23.47
C MET A 125 11.40 12.36 24.77
N ASP A 126 12.51 13.10 24.74
CA ASP A 126 13.17 13.57 25.96
C ASP A 126 12.36 14.73 26.54
N ARG A 127 11.77 14.51 27.70
CA ARG A 127 10.88 15.45 28.37
C ARG A 127 11.40 15.85 29.74
N SER A 128 11.65 17.13 29.90
CA SER A 128 11.99 17.73 31.18
C SER A 128 10.77 18.16 32.00
N GLU A 129 9.58 18.21 31.38
CA GLU A 129 8.35 18.67 32.02
C GLU A 129 7.28 17.58 32.02
N GLU A 130 6.49 17.52 33.10
CA GLU A 130 5.35 16.59 33.20
C GLU A 130 4.25 16.90 32.19
N ARG A 131 4.08 18.16 31.83
CA ARG A 131 3.04 18.62 30.88
C ARG A 131 3.54 18.61 29.46
N LEU A 132 2.70 18.14 28.54
CA LEU A 132 2.91 18.27 27.10
C LEU A 132 2.91 19.73 26.67
N SER A 133 4.04 20.21 26.18
CA SER A 133 4.14 21.53 25.57
C SER A 133 3.40 21.58 24.24
N ASP A 134 3.02 22.79 23.80
CA ASP A 134 2.40 22.96 22.46
C ASP A 134 3.35 22.53 21.32
N LYS A 135 4.66 22.66 21.54
CA LYS A 135 5.69 22.17 20.62
C LYS A 135 5.68 20.64 20.51
N ASP A 136 5.53 19.94 21.62
CA ASP A 136 5.45 18.47 21.64
C ASP A 136 4.17 17.98 20.96
N LYS A 137 3.03 18.62 21.27
CA LYS A 137 1.76 18.34 20.60
C LYS A 137 1.84 18.52 19.10
N ALA A 138 2.45 19.62 18.65
CA ALA A 138 2.64 19.90 17.21
C ALA A 138 3.56 18.84 16.55
N LYS A 139 4.59 18.39 17.24
CA LYS A 139 5.49 17.32 16.75
C LYS A 139 4.76 16.00 16.60
N ILE A 140 3.94 15.63 17.58
CA ILE A 140 3.10 14.43 17.54
C ILE A 140 2.07 14.54 16.41
N ALA A 141 1.38 15.68 16.30
CA ALA A 141 0.39 15.92 15.24
C ALA A 141 0.99 15.75 13.83
N ARG A 142 2.18 16.29 13.59
CA ARG A 142 2.88 16.11 12.30
C ARG A 142 3.21 14.65 12.04
N LYS A 143 3.60 13.90 13.06
CA LYS A 143 3.91 12.48 12.92
C LYS A 143 2.66 11.64 12.57
N LEU A 144 1.53 11.94 13.20
CA LEU A 144 0.26 11.27 12.89
C LEU A 144 -0.26 11.64 11.49
N ALA A 145 -0.16 12.92 11.11
CA ALA A 145 -0.53 13.35 9.77
C ALA A 145 0.33 12.69 8.68
N ALA A 146 1.64 12.60 8.90
CA ALA A 146 2.56 11.91 7.99
C ALA A 146 2.26 10.41 7.89
N ALA A 147 1.81 9.78 8.97
CA ALA A 147 1.37 8.39 8.96
C ALA A 147 0.01 8.20 8.27
N GLY A 148 -0.73 9.27 8.00
CA GLY A 148 -1.97 9.24 7.23
C GLY A 148 -3.25 9.17 8.07
N PHE A 149 -3.20 9.54 9.34
CA PHE A 149 -4.39 9.66 10.18
C PHE A 149 -5.15 10.96 9.91
N SER A 150 -6.48 10.92 10.03
CA SER A 150 -7.34 12.09 9.87
C SER A 150 -7.08 13.14 10.95
N ALA A 151 -7.42 14.39 10.66
CA ALA A 151 -7.31 15.49 11.62
C ALA A 151 -8.12 15.22 12.89
N GLY A 152 -9.32 14.62 12.75
CA GLY A 152 -10.17 14.25 13.88
C GLY A 152 -9.54 13.17 14.77
N ALA A 153 -8.97 12.13 14.19
CA ALA A 153 -8.26 11.08 14.93
C ALA A 153 -6.99 11.63 15.61
N THR A 154 -6.26 12.50 14.93
CA THR A 154 -5.07 13.17 15.46
C THR A 154 -5.42 14.04 16.68
N TYR A 155 -6.46 14.86 16.58
CA TYR A 155 -6.93 15.71 17.66
C TYR A 155 -7.36 14.88 18.88
N ASP A 156 -8.16 13.84 18.65
CA ASP A 156 -8.62 12.92 19.69
C ASP A 156 -7.43 12.23 20.40
N ALA A 157 -6.47 11.73 19.62
CA ALA A 157 -5.29 11.05 20.16
C ALA A 157 -4.48 11.97 21.08
N ILE A 158 -4.20 13.20 20.63
CA ILE A 158 -3.44 14.18 21.44
C ILE A 158 -4.21 14.54 22.71
N GLY A 159 -5.53 14.73 22.63
CA GLY A 159 -6.38 15.02 23.79
C GLY A 159 -6.41 13.88 24.83
N ARG A 160 -6.23 12.64 24.38
CA ARG A 160 -6.22 11.43 25.23
C ARG A 160 -4.86 11.09 25.80
N LEU A 161 -3.79 11.68 25.33
CA LEU A 161 -2.46 11.47 25.91
C LEU A 161 -2.47 11.86 27.39
N LYS A 162 -2.14 10.90 28.25
CA LYS A 162 -2.09 11.12 29.69
C LYS A 162 -1.02 12.17 30.01
N ARG A 163 -1.45 13.12 30.79
CA ARG A 163 -0.63 14.21 31.33
C ARG A 163 0.36 13.68 32.33
#